data_5b587740dff3eca4ad43a99bb36c3d88
#
_entry.id   5b587740dff3eca4ad43a99bb36c3d88
#
_cell.length_a   1.000
_cell.length_b   1.000
_cell.length_c   1.000
_cell.angle_alpha   90.00
_cell.angle_beta   90.00
_cell.angle_gamma   90.00
#
_symmetry.space_group_name_H-M   'P 1'
#
loop_
_entity.id
_entity.type
_entity.pdbx_description
1 polymer ?
#
loop_
_entity_poly.entity_id
_entity_poly.type
_entity_poly.pdbx_seq_one_letter_code
_entity_poly.pdbx_strand_id
1 'polypeptide(L)'
;MGIVYITSILPLLILAVLYAAGKLPRWVAAIYLFSFLVCAFGWEIWFTFGLWGGAPVGERRPPVMNLAIPQYANWALNSLADAAAICLVGLLLVRLIYVRRPTPFREWRWGAFMVLLLWFVLQNLLVELFIYQAQLALSFRLSWAPLAPTGPWWNPILFSVYGRTVQLQTQIPWVLMAPIFYFIVLECYRRLSGDVPGAKLE
;
A
#
# COMPACT_ATOMS: atom_id res chain seq x y z
N MET A 1 -3.22 18.40 1.34
CA MET A 1 -1.74 18.28 1.20
C MET A 1 -1.07 17.68 2.43
N GLY A 2 -1.26 18.20 3.64
CA GLY A 2 -0.60 17.69 4.84
C GLY A 2 -0.78 16.19 5.11
N ILE A 3 -1.96 15.63 4.79
CA ILE A 3 -2.22 14.21 4.98
C ILE A 3 -1.28 13.32 4.17
N VAL A 4 -0.92 13.70 2.94
CA VAL A 4 0.00 12.93 2.08
C VAL A 4 1.39 12.84 2.73
N TYR A 5 1.91 13.96 3.24
CA TYR A 5 3.20 13.98 3.92
C TYR A 5 3.17 13.19 5.23
N ILE A 6 2.10 13.33 6.02
CA ILE A 6 1.98 12.63 7.31
C ILE A 6 1.91 11.12 7.08
N THR A 7 1.05 10.65 6.19
CA THR A 7 0.88 9.21 5.93
C THR A 7 2.09 8.55 5.29
N SER A 8 2.92 9.32 4.60
CA SER A 8 4.12 8.81 3.93
C SER A 8 5.36 8.87 4.82
N ILE A 9 5.63 10.03 5.42
CA ILE A 9 6.90 10.31 6.11
C ILE A 9 6.87 9.80 7.56
N LEU A 10 5.76 9.98 8.28
CA LEU A 10 5.70 9.60 9.69
C LEU A 10 5.91 8.08 9.90
N PRO A 11 5.30 7.17 9.15
CA PRO A 11 5.57 5.74 9.29
C PRO A 11 7.03 5.39 8.99
N LEU A 12 7.63 6.02 7.98
CA LEU A 12 9.04 5.82 7.64
C LEU A 12 9.97 6.26 8.79
N LEU A 13 9.69 7.42 9.39
CA LEU A 13 10.47 7.91 10.54
C LEU A 13 10.33 6.99 11.74
N ILE A 14 9.11 6.55 12.06
CA ILE A 14 8.85 5.60 13.15
C ILE A 14 9.64 4.31 12.92
N LEU A 15 9.57 3.78 11.70
CA LEU A 15 10.30 2.56 11.34
C LEU A 15 11.81 2.74 11.46
N ALA A 16 12.36 3.86 10.98
CA ALA A 16 13.78 4.16 11.06
C ALA A 16 14.25 4.30 12.53
N VAL A 17 13.48 5.00 13.37
CA VAL A 17 13.78 5.16 14.82
C VAL A 17 13.73 3.81 15.53
N LEU A 18 12.70 2.99 15.29
CA LEU A 18 12.56 1.67 15.90
C LEU A 18 13.67 0.72 15.45
N TYR A 19 14.07 0.81 14.18
CA TYR A 19 15.17 0.02 13.63
C TYR A 19 16.51 0.42 14.26
N ALA A 20 16.81 1.70 14.30
CA ALA A 20 18.03 2.23 14.92
C ALA A 20 18.11 1.92 16.42
N ALA A 21 16.96 1.90 17.10
CA ALA A 21 16.87 1.52 18.53
C ALA A 21 16.93 -0.01 18.75
N GLY A 22 17.08 -0.83 17.72
CA GLY A 22 17.09 -2.29 17.81
C GLY A 22 15.75 -2.91 18.22
N LYS A 23 14.66 -2.13 18.14
CA LYS A 23 13.30 -2.57 18.52
C LYS A 23 12.49 -3.12 17.36
N LEU A 24 12.96 -2.93 16.12
CA LEU A 24 12.31 -3.45 14.92
C LEU A 24 13.11 -4.65 14.37
N PRO A 25 12.49 -5.82 14.20
CA PRO A 25 13.14 -6.98 13.60
C PRO A 25 13.55 -6.67 12.14
N ARG A 26 14.72 -7.18 11.73
CA ARG A 26 15.25 -6.99 10.36
C ARG A 26 14.29 -7.45 9.27
N TRP A 27 13.54 -8.54 9.52
CA TRP A 27 12.56 -9.03 8.56
C TRP A 27 11.42 -8.02 8.29
N VAL A 28 10.99 -7.23 9.28
CA VAL A 28 9.96 -6.18 9.09
C VAL A 28 10.51 -5.07 8.19
N ALA A 29 11.74 -4.64 8.42
CA ALA A 29 12.38 -3.62 7.58
C ALA A 29 12.53 -4.12 6.12
N ALA A 30 12.93 -5.39 5.93
CA ALA A 30 13.03 -5.99 4.61
C ALA A 30 11.67 -6.06 3.90
N ILE A 31 10.59 -6.41 4.61
CA ILE A 31 9.24 -6.44 4.06
C ILE A 31 8.75 -5.04 3.71
N TYR A 32 9.05 -4.04 4.54
CA TYR A 32 8.68 -2.66 4.21
C TYR A 32 9.37 -2.18 2.92
N LEU A 33 10.66 -2.45 2.78
CA LEU A 33 11.39 -2.13 1.54
C LEU A 33 10.82 -2.87 0.33
N PHE A 34 10.52 -4.16 0.46
CA PHE A 34 9.87 -4.93 -0.59
C PHE A 34 8.51 -4.33 -0.96
N SER A 35 7.67 -3.99 0.04
CA SER A 35 6.37 -3.37 -0.18
C SER A 35 6.52 -2.03 -0.91
N PHE A 36 7.47 -1.20 -0.52
CA PHE A 36 7.78 0.05 -1.20
C PHE A 36 8.13 -0.17 -2.68
N LEU A 37 9.02 -1.10 -2.99
CA LEU A 37 9.42 -1.38 -4.37
C LEU A 37 8.25 -1.90 -5.21
N VAL A 38 7.42 -2.79 -4.66
CA VAL A 38 6.24 -3.30 -5.36
C VAL A 38 5.21 -2.20 -5.59
N CYS A 39 4.94 -1.34 -4.61
CA CYS A 39 4.04 -0.22 -4.78
C CYS A 39 4.59 0.76 -5.83
N ALA A 40 5.85 1.14 -5.71
CA ALA A 40 6.49 2.14 -6.57
C ALA A 40 6.50 1.73 -8.05
N PHE A 41 6.86 0.50 -8.34
CA PHE A 41 7.03 -0.01 -9.71
C PHE A 41 5.86 -0.85 -10.19
N GLY A 42 4.99 -1.34 -9.29
CA GLY A 42 3.80 -2.11 -9.63
C GLY A 42 2.64 -1.24 -10.09
N TRP A 43 2.18 -0.30 -9.27
CA TRP A 43 1.02 0.53 -9.62
C TRP A 43 1.22 2.03 -9.49
N GLU A 44 2.06 2.54 -8.58
CA GLU A 44 2.24 3.98 -8.40
C GLU A 44 2.91 4.65 -9.61
N ILE A 45 3.76 3.94 -10.34
CA ILE A 45 4.33 4.44 -11.60
C ILE A 45 3.22 4.71 -12.64
N TRP A 46 2.25 3.81 -12.76
CA TRP A 46 1.11 3.94 -13.67
C TRP A 46 0.19 5.06 -13.22
N PHE A 47 -0.15 5.07 -11.96
CA PHE A 47 -1.04 6.04 -11.36
C PHE A 47 -0.47 7.46 -11.43
N THR A 48 0.81 7.63 -11.17
CA THR A 48 1.46 8.95 -11.15
C THR A 48 1.78 9.47 -12.55
N PHE A 49 2.28 8.61 -13.43
CA PHE A 49 2.77 9.05 -14.75
C PHE A 49 1.75 8.84 -15.88
N GLY A 50 0.61 8.22 -15.61
CA GLY A 50 -0.47 8.07 -16.59
C GLY A 50 -0.13 7.11 -17.73
N LEU A 51 0.66 6.08 -17.48
CA LEU A 51 1.05 5.12 -18.50
C LEU A 51 -0.18 4.36 -19.03
N TRP A 52 -0.12 3.97 -20.31
CA TRP A 52 -1.16 3.16 -21.00
C TRP A 52 -2.56 3.80 -21.03
N GLY A 53 -2.62 5.10 -21.29
CA GLY A 53 -3.87 5.81 -21.51
C GLY A 53 -4.52 6.41 -20.27
N GLY A 54 -3.85 6.35 -19.13
CA GLY A 54 -4.23 7.15 -17.97
C GLY A 54 -3.67 8.58 -18.06
N ALA A 55 -4.38 9.57 -17.52
CA ALA A 55 -3.83 10.90 -17.38
C ALA A 55 -2.79 10.94 -16.25
N PRO A 56 -1.64 11.62 -16.42
CA PRO A 56 -0.67 11.80 -15.35
C PRO A 56 -1.27 12.61 -14.19
N VAL A 57 -0.75 12.40 -12.99
CA VAL A 57 -1.29 13.04 -11.78
C VAL A 57 -1.29 14.57 -11.88
N GLY A 58 -0.34 15.15 -12.58
CA GLY A 58 -0.25 16.60 -12.78
C GLY A 58 -1.44 17.19 -13.55
N GLU A 59 -2.06 16.42 -14.43
CA GLU A 59 -3.24 16.86 -15.20
C GLU A 59 -4.55 16.64 -14.40
N ARG A 60 -4.57 15.68 -13.51
CA ARG A 60 -5.78 15.32 -12.73
C ARG A 60 -6.03 16.20 -11.53
N ARG A 61 -5.02 16.91 -11.04
CA ARG A 61 -5.08 17.74 -9.82
C ARG A 61 -5.12 19.23 -10.13
N PRO A 62 -5.64 20.04 -9.19
CA PRO A 62 -5.49 21.49 -9.28
C PRO A 62 -4.01 21.90 -9.35
N PRO A 63 -3.64 22.92 -10.14
CA PRO A 63 -2.23 23.36 -10.30
C PRO A 63 -1.50 23.66 -8.98
N VAL A 64 -2.20 24.19 -8.00
CA VAL A 64 -1.63 24.48 -6.66
C VAL A 64 -1.11 23.19 -5.97
N MET A 65 -1.73 22.04 -6.22
CA MET A 65 -1.24 20.78 -5.67
C MET A 65 0.04 20.31 -6.37
N ASN A 66 0.18 20.57 -7.67
CA ASN A 66 1.36 20.20 -8.42
C ASN A 66 2.60 21.00 -7.97
N LEU A 67 2.41 22.27 -7.57
CA LEU A 67 3.47 23.08 -6.98
C LEU A 67 3.90 22.54 -5.60
N ALA A 68 2.93 22.13 -4.78
CA ALA A 68 3.20 21.64 -3.43
C ALA A 68 3.75 20.21 -3.41
N ILE A 69 3.31 19.37 -4.34
CA ILE A 69 3.73 17.96 -4.45
C ILE A 69 4.06 17.69 -5.93
N PRO A 70 5.29 17.94 -6.37
CA PRO A 70 5.71 17.61 -7.73
C PRO A 70 5.50 16.14 -8.06
N GLN A 71 5.38 15.82 -9.33
CA GLN A 71 5.00 14.47 -9.80
C GLN A 71 5.91 13.36 -9.25
N TYR A 72 7.23 13.53 -9.26
CA TYR A 72 8.16 12.55 -8.70
C TYR A 72 8.05 12.43 -7.17
N ALA A 73 7.83 13.55 -6.49
CA ALA A 73 7.56 13.52 -5.05
C ALA A 73 6.25 12.79 -4.75
N ASN A 74 5.20 12.99 -5.57
CA ASN A 74 3.95 12.25 -5.43
C ASN A 74 4.15 10.75 -5.56
N TRP A 75 4.88 10.31 -6.58
CA TRP A 75 5.22 8.90 -6.77
C TRP A 75 5.91 8.30 -5.54
N ALA A 76 6.95 8.95 -5.04
CA ALA A 76 7.68 8.46 -3.87
C ALA A 76 6.84 8.47 -2.60
N LEU A 77 6.10 9.56 -2.33
CA LEU A 77 5.28 9.69 -1.13
C LEU A 77 4.11 8.70 -1.11
N ASN A 78 3.40 8.51 -2.23
CA ASN A 78 2.32 7.53 -2.30
C ASN A 78 2.86 6.11 -2.13
N SER A 79 3.99 5.77 -2.77
CA SER A 79 4.62 4.47 -2.60
C SER A 79 5.03 4.19 -1.15
N LEU A 80 5.51 5.21 -0.42
CA LEU A 80 5.82 5.09 1.01
C LEU A 80 4.56 4.91 1.86
N ALA A 81 3.49 5.64 1.55
CA ALA A 81 2.21 5.53 2.27
C ALA A 81 1.58 4.16 2.05
N ASP A 82 1.57 3.66 0.82
CA ASP A 82 1.06 2.33 0.47
C ASP A 82 1.88 1.23 1.15
N ALA A 83 3.21 1.34 1.11
CA ALA A 83 4.09 0.40 1.81
C ALA A 83 3.82 0.38 3.33
N ALA A 84 3.55 1.54 3.93
CA ALA A 84 3.19 1.62 5.35
C ALA A 84 1.84 0.95 5.63
N ALA A 85 0.83 1.21 4.80
CA ALA A 85 -0.49 0.59 4.93
C ALA A 85 -0.44 -0.93 4.76
N ILE A 86 0.28 -1.43 3.76
CA ILE A 86 0.45 -2.86 3.50
C ILE A 86 1.25 -3.52 4.63
N CYS A 87 2.48 -3.03 4.85
CA CYS A 87 3.44 -3.68 5.74
C CYS A 87 3.08 -3.43 7.21
N LEU A 88 3.11 -2.17 7.66
CA LEU A 88 3.04 -1.90 9.10
C LEU A 88 1.65 -2.18 9.65
N VAL A 89 0.60 -1.67 8.98
CA VAL A 89 -0.77 -1.89 9.46
C VAL A 89 -1.20 -3.33 9.22
N GLY A 90 -0.87 -3.92 8.07
CA GLY A 90 -1.17 -5.32 7.77
C GLY A 90 -0.56 -6.28 8.79
N LEU A 91 0.74 -6.16 9.09
CA LEU A 91 1.42 -6.98 10.10
C LEU A 91 0.87 -6.74 11.50
N LEU A 92 0.57 -5.48 11.84
CA LEU A 92 -0.03 -5.15 13.14
C LEU A 92 -1.39 -5.82 13.33
N LEU A 93 -2.26 -5.76 12.33
CA LEU A 93 -3.58 -6.40 12.38
C LEU A 93 -3.47 -7.92 12.55
N VAL A 94 -2.60 -8.58 11.79
CA VAL A 94 -2.33 -10.00 11.95
C VAL A 94 -1.84 -10.29 13.38
N ARG A 95 -0.89 -9.51 13.88
CA ARG A 95 -0.37 -9.70 15.23
C ARG A 95 -1.43 -9.48 16.32
N LEU A 96 -2.29 -8.49 16.19
CA LEU A 96 -3.36 -8.22 17.17
C LEU A 96 -4.39 -9.35 17.24
N ILE A 97 -4.71 -9.98 16.10
CA ILE A 97 -5.66 -11.08 16.05
C ILE A 97 -5.03 -12.38 16.60
N TYR A 98 -3.73 -12.57 16.41
CA TYR A 98 -3.01 -13.78 16.79
C TYR A 98 -2.13 -13.64 18.04
N VAL A 99 -2.41 -12.68 18.92
CA VAL A 99 -1.58 -12.36 20.12
C VAL A 99 -1.24 -13.58 20.99
N ARG A 100 -2.14 -14.57 21.11
CA ARG A 100 -1.97 -15.73 21.99
C ARG A 100 -1.78 -17.06 21.23
N ARG A 101 -1.44 -17.02 19.93
CA ARG A 101 -1.30 -18.23 19.13
C ARG A 101 0.11 -18.34 18.54
N PRO A 102 0.53 -19.54 18.10
CA PRO A 102 1.77 -19.71 17.36
C PRO A 102 1.85 -18.68 16.25
N THR A 103 3.01 -18.08 16.08
CA THR A 103 3.16 -16.92 15.23
C THR A 103 2.69 -17.20 13.80
N PRO A 104 1.72 -16.44 13.28
CA PRO A 104 1.18 -16.60 11.94
C PRO A 104 2.22 -16.29 10.85
N PHE A 105 3.42 -15.88 11.25
CA PHE A 105 4.53 -15.56 10.36
C PHE A 105 5.45 -16.75 10.07
N ARG A 106 5.24 -17.90 10.76
CA ARG A 106 6.05 -19.12 10.54
C ARG A 106 5.51 -20.03 9.45
N GLU A 107 4.19 -20.08 9.31
CA GLU A 107 3.51 -20.96 8.37
C GLU A 107 2.25 -20.29 7.82
N TRP A 108 1.80 -20.74 6.66
CA TRP A 108 0.59 -20.22 6.05
C TRP A 108 -0.64 -20.47 6.94
N ARG A 109 -1.35 -19.41 7.27
CA ARG A 109 -2.60 -19.43 8.03
C ARG A 109 -3.68 -18.70 7.25
N TRP A 110 -4.69 -19.42 6.82
CA TRP A 110 -5.80 -18.83 6.05
C TRP A 110 -6.45 -17.64 6.74
N GLY A 111 -6.61 -17.70 8.08
CA GLY A 111 -7.15 -16.57 8.84
C GLY A 111 -6.27 -15.33 8.76
N ALA A 112 -4.93 -15.46 8.83
CA ALA A 112 -4.02 -14.33 8.67
C ALA A 112 -4.04 -13.80 7.23
N PHE A 113 -4.09 -14.68 6.24
CA PHE A 113 -4.28 -14.30 4.84
C PHE A 113 -5.57 -13.51 4.63
N MET A 114 -6.70 -13.97 5.18
CA MET A 114 -7.97 -13.25 5.06
C MET A 114 -7.96 -11.88 5.72
N VAL A 115 -7.27 -11.73 6.86
CA VAL A 115 -7.07 -10.42 7.51
C VAL A 115 -6.31 -9.46 6.58
N LEU A 116 -5.23 -9.92 5.96
CA LEU A 116 -4.45 -9.12 5.02
C LEU A 116 -5.26 -8.76 3.78
N LEU A 117 -5.93 -9.74 3.17
CA LEU A 117 -6.76 -9.52 1.98
C LEU A 117 -7.86 -8.49 2.25
N LEU A 118 -8.62 -8.67 3.33
CA LEU A 118 -9.67 -7.73 3.71
C LEU A 118 -9.12 -6.34 4.00
N TRP A 119 -8.01 -6.25 4.70
CA TRP A 119 -7.37 -4.97 4.96
C TRP A 119 -6.90 -4.27 3.68
N PHE A 120 -6.25 -4.99 2.77
CA PHE A 120 -5.73 -4.39 1.54
C PHE A 120 -6.85 -3.86 0.65
N VAL A 121 -7.93 -4.62 0.50
CA VAL A 121 -9.10 -4.16 -0.25
C VAL A 121 -9.80 -3.00 0.46
N LEU A 122 -10.06 -3.11 1.76
CA LEU A 122 -10.77 -2.09 2.52
C LEU A 122 -10.03 -0.75 2.54
N GLN A 123 -8.71 -0.77 2.83
CA GLN A 123 -7.93 0.47 2.85
C GLN A 123 -7.91 1.15 1.47
N ASN A 124 -7.80 0.38 0.38
CA ASN A 124 -7.86 0.95 -0.97
C ASN A 124 -9.23 1.57 -1.27
N LEU A 125 -10.32 0.92 -0.90
CA LEU A 125 -11.67 1.47 -1.05
C LEU A 125 -11.81 2.81 -0.30
N LEU A 126 -11.28 2.89 0.93
CA LEU A 126 -11.30 4.13 1.71
C LEU A 126 -10.46 5.24 1.06
N VAL A 127 -9.28 4.88 0.58
CA VAL A 127 -8.39 5.82 -0.14
C VAL A 127 -9.06 6.31 -1.42
N GLU A 128 -9.59 5.40 -2.23
CA GLU A 128 -10.24 5.73 -3.50
C GLU A 128 -11.48 6.61 -3.30
N LEU A 129 -12.36 6.25 -2.36
CA LEU A 129 -13.61 6.98 -2.12
C LEU A 129 -13.43 8.34 -1.43
N PHE A 130 -12.42 8.49 -0.56
CA PHE A 130 -12.31 9.68 0.28
C PHE A 130 -11.07 10.52 -0.02
N ILE A 131 -9.91 9.90 -0.18
CA ILE A 131 -8.64 10.63 -0.31
C ILE A 131 -8.38 11.07 -1.75
N TYR A 132 -8.48 10.18 -2.71
CA TYR A 132 -8.21 10.52 -4.11
C TYR A 132 -9.26 11.44 -4.70
N GLN A 133 -10.54 11.20 -4.42
CA GLN A 133 -11.61 12.08 -4.91
C GLN A 133 -11.45 13.52 -4.42
N ALA A 134 -10.94 13.72 -3.21
CA ALA A 134 -10.66 15.04 -2.67
C ALA A 134 -9.46 15.75 -3.34
N GLN A 135 -8.65 15.04 -4.09
CA GLN A 135 -7.48 15.59 -4.79
C GLN A 135 -7.74 15.86 -6.28
N LEU A 136 -8.83 15.34 -6.83
CA LEU A 136 -9.16 15.54 -8.24
C LEU A 136 -9.64 16.97 -8.51
N ALA A 137 -9.27 17.53 -9.66
CA ALA A 137 -9.90 18.72 -10.17
C ALA A 137 -11.37 18.43 -10.52
N LEU A 138 -12.24 19.45 -10.45
CA LEU A 138 -13.71 19.30 -10.60
C LEU A 138 -14.16 18.62 -11.90
N SER A 139 -13.36 18.73 -12.97
CA SER A 139 -13.66 18.13 -14.28
C SER A 139 -13.13 16.70 -14.47
N PHE A 140 -12.33 16.21 -13.53
CA PHE A 140 -11.69 14.90 -13.69
C PHE A 140 -12.44 13.81 -12.94
N ARG A 141 -12.57 12.66 -13.62
CA ARG A 141 -12.97 11.40 -13.00
C ARG A 141 -11.72 10.57 -12.71
N LEU A 142 -11.78 9.77 -11.66
CA LEU A 142 -10.74 8.78 -11.42
C LEU A 142 -10.75 7.79 -12.59
N SER A 143 -9.70 7.81 -13.40
CA SER A 143 -9.47 6.83 -14.44
C SER A 143 -8.08 6.26 -14.24
N TRP A 144 -8.03 5.03 -13.77
CA TRP A 144 -6.78 4.33 -13.54
C TRP A 144 -6.93 2.88 -13.96
N ALA A 145 -6.12 2.46 -14.89
CA ALA A 145 -6.17 1.13 -15.48
C ALA A 145 -4.76 0.52 -15.48
N PRO A 146 -4.31 -0.07 -14.35
CA PRO A 146 -2.94 -0.58 -14.23
C PRO A 146 -2.69 -1.87 -15.00
N LEU A 147 -3.72 -2.51 -15.54
CA LEU A 147 -3.61 -3.79 -16.23
C LEU A 147 -3.54 -3.61 -17.75
N ALA A 148 -2.37 -3.33 -18.27
CA ALA A 148 -2.11 -3.45 -19.70
C ALA A 148 -2.09 -4.95 -20.11
N PRO A 149 -2.63 -5.31 -21.29
CA PRO A 149 -3.15 -4.50 -22.37
C PRO A 149 -4.62 -4.12 -22.27
N THR A 150 -5.32 -4.51 -21.20
CA THR A 150 -6.76 -4.25 -21.08
C THR A 150 -7.07 -2.75 -21.04
N GLY A 151 -6.17 -1.94 -20.50
CA GLY A 151 -6.28 -0.49 -20.55
C GLY A 151 -7.56 0.11 -19.97
N PRO A 152 -7.83 1.39 -20.23
CA PRO A 152 -9.02 2.06 -19.69
C PRO A 152 -10.33 1.57 -20.29
N TRP A 153 -10.32 0.97 -21.47
CA TRP A 153 -11.52 0.52 -22.17
C TRP A 153 -12.22 -0.65 -21.49
N TRP A 154 -11.51 -1.40 -20.64
CA TRP A 154 -12.08 -2.47 -19.85
C TRP A 154 -11.80 -2.25 -18.36
N ASN A 155 -12.52 -1.32 -17.76
CA ASN A 155 -12.44 -1.05 -16.33
C ASN A 155 -13.86 -0.83 -15.77
N PRO A 156 -14.64 -1.92 -15.61
CA PRO A 156 -16.03 -1.81 -15.19
C PRO A 156 -16.15 -1.20 -13.79
N ILE A 157 -17.19 -0.39 -13.63
CA ILE A 157 -17.59 0.14 -12.33
C ILE A 157 -18.20 -0.99 -11.51
N LEU A 158 -17.65 -1.25 -10.34
CA LEU A 158 -18.17 -2.23 -9.39
C LEU A 158 -19.39 -1.69 -8.65
N PHE A 159 -19.27 -0.45 -8.16
CA PHE A 159 -20.35 0.27 -7.50
C PHE A 159 -20.02 1.78 -7.43
N SER A 160 -21.03 2.56 -6.99
CA SER A 160 -20.87 3.99 -6.77
C SER A 160 -21.46 4.38 -5.42
N VAL A 161 -20.77 5.26 -4.70
CA VAL A 161 -21.21 5.80 -3.41
C VAL A 161 -21.11 7.32 -3.47
N TYR A 162 -22.24 8.02 -3.28
CA TYR A 162 -22.30 9.48 -3.34
C TYR A 162 -21.67 10.09 -4.61
N GLY A 163 -21.90 9.46 -5.77
CA GLY A 163 -21.35 9.91 -7.05
C GLY A 163 -19.87 9.57 -7.28
N ARG A 164 -19.22 8.90 -6.34
CA ARG A 164 -17.84 8.40 -6.44
C ARG A 164 -17.85 6.96 -6.87
N THR A 165 -17.08 6.64 -7.91
CA THR A 165 -17.07 5.31 -8.51
C THR A 165 -15.88 4.50 -8.03
N VAL A 166 -16.12 3.23 -7.75
CA VAL A 166 -15.08 2.22 -7.52
C VAL A 166 -15.00 1.33 -8.76
N GLN A 167 -13.80 1.18 -9.29
CA GLN A 167 -13.56 0.45 -10.53
C GLN A 167 -12.80 -0.86 -10.26
N LEU A 168 -13.01 -1.87 -11.12
CA LEU A 168 -12.42 -3.20 -10.95
C LEU A 168 -10.89 -3.17 -10.97
N GLN A 169 -10.30 -2.50 -11.98
CA GLN A 169 -8.84 -2.53 -12.13
C GLN A 169 -8.09 -1.87 -10.98
N THR A 170 -8.73 -0.92 -10.27
CA THR A 170 -8.12 -0.31 -9.09
C THR A 170 -8.04 -1.25 -7.89
N GLN A 171 -8.85 -2.31 -7.87
CA GLN A 171 -8.89 -3.30 -6.79
C GLN A 171 -7.95 -4.49 -7.02
N ILE A 172 -7.71 -4.85 -8.28
CA ILE A 172 -6.96 -6.07 -8.63
C ILE A 172 -5.53 -6.09 -8.04
N PRO A 173 -4.74 -5.01 -8.10
CA PRO A 173 -3.40 -4.99 -7.51
C PRO A 173 -3.40 -5.36 -6.02
N TRP A 174 -4.39 -4.90 -5.26
CA TRP A 174 -4.52 -5.15 -3.83
C TRP A 174 -4.91 -6.60 -3.52
N VAL A 175 -5.77 -7.18 -4.34
CA VAL A 175 -6.13 -8.61 -4.25
C VAL A 175 -4.93 -9.49 -4.56
N LEU A 176 -4.16 -9.15 -5.62
CA LEU A 176 -2.96 -9.89 -6.00
C LEU A 176 -1.82 -9.69 -5.02
N MET A 177 -1.70 -8.49 -4.43
CA MET A 177 -0.66 -8.21 -3.44
C MET A 177 -0.83 -9.03 -2.16
N ALA A 178 -2.04 -9.38 -1.75
CA ALA A 178 -2.27 -10.09 -0.49
C ALA A 178 -1.54 -11.44 -0.41
N PRO A 179 -1.67 -12.38 -1.37
CA PRO A 179 -0.93 -13.63 -1.33
C PRO A 179 0.59 -13.43 -1.52
N ILE A 180 1.00 -12.51 -2.40
CA ILE A 180 2.42 -12.20 -2.63
C ILE A 180 3.05 -11.66 -1.35
N PHE A 181 2.42 -10.68 -0.74
CA PHE A 181 2.88 -10.08 0.52
C PHE A 181 2.99 -11.15 1.62
N TYR A 182 1.95 -11.95 1.81
CA TYR A 182 1.97 -12.94 2.88
C TYR A 182 3.05 -14.01 2.65
N PHE A 183 3.24 -14.45 1.41
CA PHE A 183 4.33 -15.36 1.07
C PHE A 183 5.70 -14.75 1.40
N ILE A 184 5.93 -13.50 1.03
CA ILE A 184 7.19 -12.79 1.33
C ILE A 184 7.37 -12.60 2.84
N VAL A 185 6.29 -12.35 3.59
CA VAL A 185 6.35 -12.29 5.07
C VAL A 185 6.86 -13.59 5.65
N LEU A 186 6.31 -14.73 5.22
CA LEU A 186 6.74 -16.04 5.69
C LEU A 186 8.22 -16.31 5.37
N GLU A 187 8.63 -15.97 4.15
CA GLU A 187 9.99 -16.18 3.70
C GLU A 187 11.01 -15.28 4.42
N CYS A 188 10.71 -13.98 4.56
CA CYS A 188 11.55 -13.04 5.30
C CYS A 188 11.63 -13.41 6.78
N TYR A 189 10.51 -13.78 7.38
CA TYR A 189 10.51 -14.24 8.77
C TYR A 189 11.38 -15.47 8.95
N ARG A 190 11.24 -16.47 8.07
CA ARG A 190 12.03 -17.71 8.13
C ARG A 190 13.53 -17.45 8.03
N ARG A 191 13.95 -16.55 7.12
CA ARG A 191 15.38 -16.26 6.87
C ARG A 191 15.99 -15.29 7.88
N LEU A 192 15.24 -14.34 8.37
CA LEU A 192 15.79 -13.19 9.12
C LEU A 192 15.38 -13.13 10.59
N SER A 193 14.49 -14.03 11.07
CA SER A 193 14.06 -14.01 12.48
C SER A 193 15.10 -14.60 13.46
N GLY A 194 16.06 -15.35 12.98
CA GLY A 194 17.15 -15.91 13.80
C GLY A 194 18.18 -14.88 14.29
N ASP A 195 18.12 -13.65 13.77
CA ASP A 195 19.13 -12.62 13.98
C ASP A 195 18.78 -11.58 15.06
N VAL A 196 17.78 -11.80 15.91
CA VAL A 196 17.51 -10.88 17.02
C VAL A 196 18.34 -11.29 18.24
N PRO A 197 19.47 -10.61 18.53
CA PRO A 197 20.23 -10.89 19.73
C PRO A 197 19.35 -10.62 20.96
N GLY A 198 19.00 -11.64 21.72
CA GLY A 198 18.32 -11.50 23.00
C GLY A 198 16.82 -11.79 23.03
N ALA A 199 16.15 -12.10 21.93
CA ALA A 199 14.77 -12.55 21.96
C ALA A 199 14.68 -14.05 22.27
N LYS A 200 14.97 -14.46 23.50
CA LYS A 200 14.41 -15.69 24.04
C LYS A 200 12.89 -15.45 24.13
N LEU A 201 12.17 -16.15 23.28
CA LEU A 201 10.70 -16.21 23.36
C LEU A 201 10.37 -17.10 24.57
N GLU A 202 10.04 -16.50 25.70
CA GLU A 202 9.25 -17.12 26.74
C GLU A 202 7.77 -17.12 26.35
#